data_140c47acc0343d8d2c45c8906d1d1213
#
_entry.id   140c47acc0343d8d2c45c8906d1d1213
#
_cell.length_a   1.000
_cell.length_b   1.000
_cell.length_c   1.000
_cell.angle_alpha   90.00
_cell.angle_beta   90.00
_cell.angle_gamma   90.00
#
_symmetry.space_group_name_H-M   'P 1'
#
loop_
_entity.id
_entity.type
_entity.pdbx_description
1 polymer ?
#
loop_
_entity_poly.entity_id
_entity_poly.type
_entity_poly.pdbx_seq_one_letter_code
_entity_poly.pdbx_strand_id
1 'polypeptide(L)'
;MAQSQIPFFYGAAQLASIRLSLSEPRFSTYLSKAGFDEEYALALYLYNARLAKAFLFPLNVVEVTTRNAMDSMLVSRFGNDWHLENAFRVGVLAPEGRAALDKAIFRSGFNPERGAVVAELTFDFWSNLLRNEYGDLWRTLWSVFPNAGAGIGRHEIQVMAKGINRLRNRVAHHEPLLDVNVPEAQSQIHNLLALRCSETAAWVRHHTTLSEVMRSRPRRGGKMGSELADRLAPEFIEVRGENSLLGVINALDRKTSAAVCVDETGIPVAAFTALDVTRFIAIDAGRNGGLFDAEGRTVADLLADIDAGQRWLAMPANAALTSAINELKGKRVDVVVGTDPVTGVPLGTIQRAHRRY
;
A
#
# COMPACT_ATOMS: atom_id res chain seq x y z
N MET A 1 -14.24 -2.82 5.68
CA MET A 1 -14.68 -4.21 5.91
C MET A 1 -14.48 -4.56 7.36
N ALA A 2 -15.50 -5.11 8.02
CA ALA A 2 -15.34 -5.61 9.38
C ALA A 2 -14.33 -6.77 9.37
N GLN A 3 -13.19 -6.57 9.98
CA GLN A 3 -12.31 -7.66 10.37
C GLN A 3 -12.79 -8.11 11.76
N SER A 4 -12.81 -9.43 12.01
CA SER A 4 -13.02 -9.89 13.36
C SER A 4 -11.92 -9.30 14.24
N GLN A 5 -12.31 -8.55 15.25
CA GLN A 5 -11.37 -7.99 16.24
C GLN A 5 -11.03 -9.01 17.33
N ILE A 6 -11.77 -10.12 17.37
CA ILE A 6 -11.54 -11.22 18.32
C ILE A 6 -10.50 -12.15 17.69
N PRO A 7 -9.35 -12.38 18.35
CA PRO A 7 -8.37 -13.36 17.89
C PRO A 7 -9.01 -14.74 17.76
N PHE A 8 -8.72 -15.45 16.67
CA PHE A 8 -9.10 -16.84 16.52
C PHE A 8 -7.99 -17.71 17.10
N PHE A 9 -8.33 -18.50 18.09
CA PHE A 9 -7.38 -19.42 18.72
C PHE A 9 -7.41 -20.77 18.00
N TYR A 10 -6.24 -21.23 17.59
CA TYR A 10 -6.06 -22.49 16.87
C TYR A 10 -5.64 -23.60 17.85
N GLY A 11 -6.57 -24.49 18.21
CA GLY A 11 -6.21 -25.75 18.84
C GLY A 11 -5.66 -26.74 17.79
N ALA A 12 -4.91 -27.75 18.24
CA ALA A 12 -4.28 -28.73 17.33
C ALA A 12 -5.30 -29.43 16.41
N ALA A 13 -6.49 -29.77 16.92
CA ALA A 13 -7.55 -30.41 16.13
C ALA A 13 -8.11 -29.47 15.06
N GLN A 14 -8.26 -28.16 15.37
CA GLN A 14 -8.71 -27.16 14.40
C GLN A 14 -7.66 -26.94 13.30
N LEU A 15 -6.38 -26.84 13.67
CA LEU A 15 -5.27 -26.73 12.70
C LEU A 15 -5.26 -27.90 11.73
N ALA A 16 -5.33 -29.13 12.25
CA ALA A 16 -5.37 -30.35 11.43
C ALA A 16 -6.59 -30.37 10.49
N SER A 17 -7.76 -29.99 10.98
CA SER A 17 -8.99 -29.94 10.19
C SER A 17 -8.95 -28.89 9.08
N ILE A 18 -8.45 -27.68 9.39
CA ILE A 18 -8.30 -26.60 8.38
C ILE A 18 -7.28 -27.01 7.32
N ARG A 19 -6.14 -27.57 7.72
CA ARG A 19 -5.10 -28.05 6.81
C ARG A 19 -5.64 -29.11 5.85
N LEU A 20 -6.38 -30.08 6.35
CA LEU A 20 -7.03 -31.12 5.55
C LEU A 20 -8.01 -30.51 4.54
N SER A 21 -8.83 -29.54 4.96
CA SER A 21 -9.81 -28.85 4.10
C SER A 21 -9.16 -28.02 3.00
N LEU A 22 -8.02 -27.39 3.27
CA LEU A 22 -7.28 -26.58 2.29
C LEU A 22 -6.47 -27.42 1.31
N SER A 23 -6.31 -28.70 1.57
CA SER A 23 -5.41 -29.67 0.92
C SER A 23 -3.92 -29.43 1.20
N GLU A 24 -3.17 -30.52 1.31
CA GLU A 24 -1.74 -30.49 1.59
C GLU A 24 -0.91 -29.73 0.51
N PRO A 25 -1.12 -29.96 -0.81
CA PRO A 25 -0.36 -29.25 -1.84
C PRO A 25 -0.55 -27.73 -1.76
N ARG A 26 -1.75 -27.27 -1.37
CA ARG A 26 -2.04 -25.84 -1.25
C ARG A 26 -1.45 -25.24 0.01
N PHE A 27 -1.60 -25.91 1.13
CA PHE A 27 -1.12 -25.42 2.42
C PHE A 27 0.40 -25.44 2.54
N SER A 28 1.07 -26.44 1.95
CA SER A 28 2.54 -26.59 1.97
C SER A 28 3.28 -25.37 1.44
N THR A 29 2.71 -24.67 0.45
CA THR A 29 3.28 -23.42 -0.08
C THR A 29 3.39 -22.34 1.00
N TYR A 30 2.36 -22.19 1.83
CA TYR A 30 2.34 -21.23 2.93
C TYR A 30 3.17 -21.70 4.10
N LEU A 31 3.14 -23.01 4.40
CA LEU A 31 3.90 -23.63 5.48
C LEU A 31 5.42 -23.47 5.25
N SER A 32 5.89 -23.72 4.04
CA SER A 32 7.29 -23.49 3.66
C SER A 32 7.71 -22.02 3.87
N LYS A 33 6.88 -21.06 3.42
CA LYS A 33 7.14 -19.64 3.60
C LYS A 33 7.05 -19.17 5.06
N ALA A 34 6.30 -19.90 5.88
CA ALA A 34 6.19 -19.66 7.32
C ALA A 34 7.34 -20.30 8.13
N GLY A 35 8.30 -20.99 7.48
CA GLY A 35 9.34 -21.72 8.19
C GLY A 35 8.77 -22.84 9.05
N PHE A 36 7.74 -23.54 8.53
CA PHE A 36 7.02 -24.66 9.15
C PHE A 36 6.24 -24.31 10.44
N ASP A 37 5.92 -23.05 10.64
CA ASP A 37 5.01 -22.57 11.68
C ASP A 37 3.57 -22.56 11.12
N GLU A 38 2.71 -23.44 11.63
CA GLU A 38 1.35 -23.65 11.08
C GLU A 38 0.43 -22.45 11.33
N GLU A 39 0.50 -21.80 12.48
CA GLU A 39 -0.31 -20.62 12.77
C GLU A 39 0.11 -19.45 11.88
N TYR A 40 1.41 -19.26 11.70
CA TYR A 40 1.92 -18.26 10.80
C TYR A 40 1.58 -18.57 9.33
N ALA A 41 1.58 -19.84 8.92
CA ALA A 41 1.13 -20.27 7.61
C ALA A 41 -0.33 -19.91 7.35
N LEU A 42 -1.23 -20.11 8.33
CA LEU A 42 -2.62 -19.69 8.23
C LEU A 42 -2.77 -18.17 8.19
N ALA A 43 -1.98 -17.45 8.97
CA ALA A 43 -1.96 -15.99 8.90
C ALA A 43 -1.52 -15.47 7.52
N LEU A 44 -0.50 -16.10 6.90
CA LEU A 44 -0.08 -15.82 5.52
C LEU A 44 -1.17 -16.18 4.50
N TYR A 45 -1.90 -17.27 4.69
CA TYR A 45 -3.02 -17.66 3.85
C TYR A 45 -4.13 -16.60 3.88
N LEU A 46 -4.52 -16.16 5.08
CA LEU A 46 -5.50 -15.08 5.25
C LEU A 46 -5.03 -13.76 4.64
N TYR A 47 -3.76 -13.42 4.82
CA TYR A 47 -3.15 -12.24 4.20
C TYR A 47 -3.23 -12.32 2.68
N ASN A 48 -2.90 -13.48 2.09
CA ASN A 48 -3.02 -13.72 0.65
C ASN A 48 -4.46 -13.49 0.14
N ALA A 49 -5.45 -14.02 0.83
CA ALA A 49 -6.86 -13.83 0.48
C ALA A 49 -7.29 -12.35 0.57
N ARG A 50 -6.84 -11.63 1.59
CA ARG A 50 -7.07 -10.18 1.74
C ARG A 50 -6.41 -9.38 0.62
N LEU A 51 -5.18 -9.74 0.24
CA LEU A 51 -4.46 -9.12 -0.85
C LEU A 51 -5.16 -9.35 -2.20
N ALA A 52 -5.56 -10.60 -2.48
CA ALA A 52 -6.34 -10.94 -3.67
C ALA A 52 -7.64 -10.12 -3.74
N LYS A 53 -8.37 -10.02 -2.63
CA LYS A 53 -9.57 -9.21 -2.53
C LYS A 53 -9.32 -7.72 -2.79
N ALA A 54 -8.20 -7.16 -2.27
CA ALA A 54 -7.86 -5.76 -2.48
C ALA A 54 -7.53 -5.46 -3.96
N PHE A 55 -7.05 -6.45 -4.72
CA PHE A 55 -6.84 -6.33 -6.15
C PHE A 55 -8.11 -6.42 -6.99
N LEU A 56 -9.22 -7.01 -6.50
CA LEU A 56 -10.43 -7.20 -7.30
C LEU A 56 -10.96 -5.89 -7.88
N PHE A 57 -11.05 -4.83 -7.07
CA PHE A 57 -11.56 -3.55 -7.53
C PHE A 57 -10.68 -2.91 -8.62
N PRO A 58 -9.38 -2.68 -8.44
CA PRO A 58 -8.55 -2.10 -9.49
C PRO A 58 -8.44 -2.98 -10.74
N LEU A 59 -8.43 -4.31 -10.61
CA LEU A 59 -8.43 -5.23 -11.74
C LEU A 59 -9.76 -5.19 -12.50
N ASN A 60 -10.90 -5.14 -11.81
CA ASN A 60 -12.20 -4.98 -12.45
C ASN A 60 -12.26 -3.70 -13.29
N VAL A 61 -11.85 -2.57 -12.70
CA VAL A 61 -11.93 -1.28 -13.40
C VAL A 61 -11.02 -1.24 -14.64
N VAL A 62 -9.77 -1.73 -14.53
CA VAL A 62 -8.87 -1.74 -15.69
C VAL A 62 -9.35 -2.68 -16.79
N GLU A 63 -9.90 -3.84 -16.44
CA GLU A 63 -10.48 -4.80 -17.39
C GLU A 63 -11.68 -4.18 -18.10
N VAL A 64 -12.66 -3.67 -17.36
CA VAL A 64 -13.90 -3.11 -17.93
C VAL A 64 -13.64 -1.89 -18.80
N THR A 65 -12.81 -0.95 -18.34
CA THR A 65 -12.52 0.28 -19.10
C THR A 65 -11.73 0.01 -20.36
N THR A 66 -10.74 -0.90 -20.32
CA THR A 66 -9.96 -1.30 -21.48
C THR A 66 -10.81 -2.06 -22.49
N ARG A 67 -11.59 -3.04 -22.02
CA ARG A 67 -12.53 -3.81 -22.83
C ARG A 67 -13.52 -2.91 -23.57
N ASN A 68 -14.19 -2.01 -22.86
CA ASN A 68 -15.19 -1.13 -23.45
C ASN A 68 -14.59 -0.18 -24.49
N ALA A 69 -13.38 0.32 -24.25
CA ALA A 69 -12.70 1.18 -25.22
C ALA A 69 -12.28 0.41 -26.49
N MET A 70 -11.82 -0.83 -26.32
CA MET A 70 -11.49 -1.70 -27.46
C MET A 70 -12.76 -2.11 -28.24
N ASP A 71 -13.86 -2.45 -27.55
CA ASP A 71 -15.14 -2.71 -28.20
C ASP A 71 -15.59 -1.52 -29.04
N SER A 72 -15.53 -0.30 -28.48
CA SER A 72 -15.88 0.92 -29.23
C SER A 72 -15.01 1.13 -30.46
N MET A 73 -13.71 0.85 -30.37
CA MET A 73 -12.78 0.90 -31.48
C MET A 73 -13.13 -0.15 -32.55
N LEU A 74 -13.47 -1.37 -32.16
CA LEU A 74 -13.90 -2.45 -33.09
C LEU A 74 -15.21 -2.09 -33.77
N VAL A 75 -16.18 -1.51 -33.04
CA VAL A 75 -17.42 -0.99 -33.62
C VAL A 75 -17.14 0.08 -34.69
N SER A 76 -16.26 1.03 -34.39
CA SER A 76 -15.89 2.07 -35.35
C SER A 76 -15.25 1.54 -36.63
N ARG A 77 -14.53 0.42 -36.54
CA ARG A 77 -13.79 -0.14 -37.67
C ARG A 77 -14.55 -1.21 -38.45
N PHE A 78 -15.33 -2.05 -37.78
CA PHE A 78 -15.98 -3.24 -38.37
C PHE A 78 -17.52 -3.20 -38.25
N GLY A 79 -18.09 -2.17 -37.65
CA GLY A 79 -19.54 -2.08 -37.42
C GLY A 79 -20.01 -2.68 -36.10
N ASN A 80 -21.28 -2.50 -35.80
CA ASN A 80 -21.89 -2.91 -34.54
C ASN A 80 -21.77 -4.42 -34.27
N ASP A 81 -21.82 -5.20 -35.32
CA ASP A 81 -21.79 -6.68 -35.28
C ASP A 81 -20.38 -7.24 -35.54
N TRP A 82 -19.33 -6.50 -35.21
CA TRP A 82 -17.93 -6.86 -35.46
C TRP A 82 -17.60 -8.29 -35.01
N HIS A 83 -18.25 -8.79 -33.98
CA HIS A 83 -18.06 -10.14 -33.42
C HIS A 83 -18.53 -11.24 -34.38
N LEU A 84 -19.40 -10.95 -35.35
CA LEU A 84 -19.89 -11.86 -36.39
C LEU A 84 -19.19 -11.61 -37.75
N GLU A 85 -18.55 -10.46 -37.93
CA GLU A 85 -17.98 -10.04 -39.20
C GLU A 85 -16.73 -10.86 -39.58
N ASN A 86 -16.75 -11.46 -40.76
CA ASN A 86 -15.62 -12.23 -41.27
C ASN A 86 -14.37 -11.37 -41.51
N ALA A 87 -14.53 -10.10 -41.81
CA ALA A 87 -13.43 -9.15 -41.96
C ALA A 87 -12.59 -9.08 -40.66
N PHE A 88 -13.20 -9.17 -39.51
CA PHE A 88 -12.51 -9.23 -38.22
C PHE A 88 -12.13 -10.66 -37.82
N ARG A 89 -13.10 -11.60 -37.85
CA ARG A 89 -12.91 -12.97 -37.34
C ARG A 89 -11.87 -13.74 -38.12
N VAL A 90 -11.87 -13.62 -39.46
CA VAL A 90 -11.00 -14.36 -40.36
C VAL A 90 -9.84 -13.47 -40.86
N GLY A 91 -10.14 -12.21 -41.13
CA GLY A 91 -9.15 -11.29 -41.71
C GLY A 91 -8.15 -10.73 -40.70
N VAL A 92 -8.52 -10.67 -39.40
CA VAL A 92 -7.67 -10.06 -38.38
C VAL A 92 -7.24 -11.05 -37.31
N LEU A 93 -8.18 -11.86 -36.75
CA LEU A 93 -7.87 -12.69 -35.60
C LEU A 93 -6.97 -13.86 -35.93
N ALA A 94 -5.91 -14.08 -35.17
CA ALA A 94 -5.15 -15.30 -35.12
C ALA A 94 -6.04 -16.47 -34.64
N PRO A 95 -5.67 -17.73 -34.93
CA PRO A 95 -6.50 -18.91 -34.62
C PRO A 95 -6.97 -18.96 -33.15
N GLU A 96 -6.10 -18.62 -32.19
CA GLU A 96 -6.41 -18.63 -30.78
C GLU A 96 -7.44 -17.53 -30.42
N GLY A 97 -7.27 -16.32 -30.98
CA GLY A 97 -8.22 -15.21 -30.81
C GLY A 97 -9.59 -15.53 -31.39
N ARG A 98 -9.62 -16.19 -32.56
CA ARG A 98 -10.88 -16.66 -33.18
C ARG A 98 -11.55 -17.70 -32.30
N ALA A 99 -10.81 -18.71 -31.84
CA ALA A 99 -11.35 -19.75 -30.96
C ALA A 99 -11.94 -19.16 -29.66
N ALA A 100 -11.28 -18.13 -29.09
CA ALA A 100 -11.78 -17.43 -27.91
C ALA A 100 -13.08 -16.67 -28.20
N LEU A 101 -13.15 -15.99 -29.35
CA LEU A 101 -14.38 -15.28 -29.78
C LEU A 101 -15.52 -16.25 -30.08
N ASP A 102 -15.25 -17.34 -30.80
CA ASP A 102 -16.26 -18.35 -31.12
C ASP A 102 -16.83 -19.00 -29.85
N LYS A 103 -15.98 -19.27 -28.87
CA LYS A 103 -16.41 -19.74 -27.55
C LYS A 103 -17.28 -18.74 -26.80
N ALA A 104 -16.95 -17.45 -26.87
CA ALA A 104 -17.76 -16.40 -26.26
C ALA A 104 -19.12 -16.27 -26.95
N ILE A 105 -19.16 -16.28 -28.27
CA ILE A 105 -20.40 -16.30 -29.07
C ILE A 105 -21.27 -17.50 -28.68
N PHE A 106 -20.69 -18.70 -28.64
CA PHE A 106 -21.41 -19.92 -28.26
C PHE A 106 -22.03 -19.84 -26.85
N ARG A 107 -21.28 -19.31 -25.89
CA ARG A 107 -21.74 -19.16 -24.50
C ARG A 107 -22.82 -18.09 -24.34
N SER A 108 -22.83 -17.10 -25.19
CA SER A 108 -23.83 -16.03 -25.18
C SER A 108 -25.19 -16.45 -25.72
N GLY A 109 -25.33 -17.68 -26.21
CA GLY A 109 -26.61 -18.25 -26.66
C GLY A 109 -26.89 -18.09 -28.15
N PHE A 110 -28.16 -18.30 -28.53
CA PHE A 110 -28.59 -18.19 -29.93
C PHE A 110 -28.79 -16.71 -30.32
N ASN A 111 -28.19 -16.29 -31.44
CA ASN A 111 -28.19 -14.92 -31.94
C ASN A 111 -27.75 -13.87 -30.88
N PRO A 112 -26.54 -13.99 -30.37
CA PRO A 112 -26.11 -13.19 -29.21
C PRO A 112 -25.90 -11.73 -29.59
N GLU A 113 -26.41 -10.85 -28.75
CA GLU A 113 -26.10 -9.42 -28.83
C GLU A 113 -24.61 -9.18 -28.52
N ARG A 114 -24.01 -8.17 -29.16
CA ARG A 114 -22.62 -7.79 -28.95
C ARG A 114 -22.26 -7.64 -27.48
N GLY A 115 -23.12 -6.97 -26.69
CA GLY A 115 -22.86 -6.76 -25.26
C GLY A 115 -22.68 -8.06 -24.47
N ALA A 116 -23.47 -9.10 -24.79
CA ALA A 116 -23.37 -10.41 -24.18
C ALA A 116 -22.03 -11.09 -24.55
N VAL A 117 -21.64 -11.04 -25.82
CA VAL A 117 -20.35 -11.59 -26.29
C VAL A 117 -19.17 -10.86 -25.65
N VAL A 118 -19.21 -9.52 -25.58
CA VAL A 118 -18.20 -8.71 -24.93
C VAL A 118 -18.06 -9.05 -23.44
N ALA A 119 -19.16 -9.37 -22.75
CA ALA A 119 -19.13 -9.77 -21.35
C ALA A 119 -18.51 -11.16 -21.12
N GLU A 120 -18.65 -12.08 -22.07
CA GLU A 120 -18.05 -13.43 -22.05
C GLU A 120 -16.56 -13.43 -22.37
N LEU A 121 -16.06 -12.43 -23.10
CA LEU A 121 -14.64 -12.31 -23.46
C LEU A 121 -13.81 -11.92 -22.23
N THR A 122 -12.82 -12.74 -21.91
CA THR A 122 -11.90 -12.50 -20.80
C THR A 122 -10.88 -11.41 -21.12
N PHE A 123 -10.23 -10.86 -20.09
CA PHE A 123 -9.14 -9.89 -20.28
C PHE A 123 -7.99 -10.43 -21.13
N ASP A 124 -7.80 -11.76 -21.15
CA ASP A 124 -6.81 -12.39 -22.02
C ASP A 124 -7.06 -12.08 -23.50
N PHE A 125 -8.30 -12.20 -23.97
CA PHE A 125 -8.67 -11.84 -25.35
C PHE A 125 -8.27 -10.38 -25.66
N TRP A 126 -8.65 -9.44 -24.81
CA TRP A 126 -8.42 -8.01 -25.02
C TRP A 126 -6.93 -7.66 -24.95
N SER A 127 -6.20 -8.23 -23.98
CA SER A 127 -4.76 -8.01 -23.85
C SER A 127 -3.95 -8.60 -25.02
N ASN A 128 -4.42 -9.71 -25.60
CA ASN A 128 -3.78 -10.32 -26.76
C ASN A 128 -3.94 -9.50 -28.04
N LEU A 129 -5.02 -8.74 -28.20
CA LEU A 129 -5.16 -7.80 -29.34
C LEU A 129 -4.07 -6.72 -29.36
N LEU A 130 -3.32 -6.54 -28.27
CA LEU A 130 -2.18 -5.63 -28.17
C LEU A 130 -0.86 -6.25 -28.70
N ARG A 131 -0.87 -7.50 -29.18
CA ARG A 131 0.31 -8.21 -29.70
C ARG A 131 0.71 -7.68 -31.08
N ASN A 132 1.98 -7.94 -31.45
CA ASN A 132 2.54 -7.43 -32.70
C ASN A 132 1.81 -7.91 -33.96
N GLU A 133 1.26 -9.11 -33.92
CA GLU A 133 0.51 -9.71 -35.03
C GLU A 133 -0.75 -8.92 -35.43
N TYR A 134 -1.26 -8.08 -34.53
CA TYR A 134 -2.41 -7.21 -34.77
C TYR A 134 -2.01 -5.77 -35.13
N GLY A 135 -0.83 -5.59 -35.77
CA GLY A 135 -0.25 -4.29 -36.09
C GLY A 135 -1.20 -3.32 -36.81
N ASP A 136 -2.06 -3.83 -37.70
CA ASP A 136 -3.02 -3.03 -38.45
C ASP A 136 -4.18 -2.48 -37.59
N LEU A 137 -4.53 -3.15 -36.50
CA LEU A 137 -5.48 -2.59 -35.51
C LEU A 137 -4.90 -1.37 -34.80
N TRP A 138 -3.56 -1.30 -34.70
CA TRP A 138 -2.86 -0.30 -33.89
C TRP A 138 -2.91 1.11 -34.47
N ARG A 139 -3.16 1.28 -35.78
CA ARG A 139 -3.36 2.60 -36.38
C ARG A 139 -4.54 3.34 -35.77
N THR A 140 -5.54 2.60 -35.26
CA THR A 140 -6.73 3.13 -34.59
C THR A 140 -6.68 3.01 -33.06
N LEU A 141 -5.69 2.32 -32.52
CA LEU A 141 -5.60 2.01 -31.11
C LEU A 141 -5.29 3.23 -30.21
N TRP A 142 -4.76 4.29 -30.80
CA TRP A 142 -4.59 5.57 -30.07
C TRP A 142 -5.91 6.12 -29.54
N SER A 143 -7.04 5.80 -30.16
CA SER A 143 -8.37 6.12 -29.63
C SER A 143 -8.69 5.39 -28.33
N VAL A 144 -8.07 4.21 -28.09
CA VAL A 144 -8.21 3.43 -26.85
C VAL A 144 -7.38 4.05 -25.72
N PHE A 145 -6.21 4.61 -26.03
CA PHE A 145 -5.28 5.19 -25.06
C PHE A 145 -4.94 6.66 -25.40
N PRO A 146 -5.92 7.58 -25.34
CA PRO A 146 -5.76 8.96 -25.81
C PRO A 146 -4.70 9.77 -25.04
N ASN A 147 -4.34 9.34 -23.83
CA ASN A 147 -3.33 10.01 -23.01
C ASN A 147 -1.92 9.39 -23.17
N ALA A 148 -1.73 8.49 -24.13
CA ALA A 148 -0.41 7.95 -24.42
C ALA A 148 0.45 9.05 -25.07
N GLY A 149 1.43 9.56 -24.31
CA GLY A 149 2.36 10.61 -24.78
C GLY A 149 3.50 10.06 -25.62
N ALA A 150 4.33 10.94 -26.13
CA ALA A 150 5.54 10.58 -26.85
C ALA A 150 6.43 9.67 -25.98
N GLY A 151 6.82 8.51 -26.51
CA GLY A 151 7.65 7.53 -25.81
C GLY A 151 6.88 6.33 -25.23
N ILE A 152 5.54 6.35 -25.22
CA ILE A 152 4.73 5.19 -24.85
C ILE A 152 4.14 4.61 -26.13
N GLY A 153 4.73 3.51 -26.60
CA GLY A 153 4.27 2.80 -27.77
C GLY A 153 3.42 1.58 -27.43
N ARG A 154 3.08 0.84 -28.49
CA ARG A 154 2.34 -0.41 -28.38
C ARG A 154 3.02 -1.41 -27.44
N HIS A 155 4.36 -1.52 -27.50
CA HIS A 155 5.10 -2.49 -26.73
C HIS A 155 4.96 -2.26 -25.21
N GLU A 156 5.08 -1.01 -24.77
CA GLU A 156 4.95 -0.62 -23.36
C GLU A 156 3.54 -0.94 -22.85
N ILE A 157 2.52 -0.62 -23.65
CA ILE A 157 1.11 -0.90 -23.30
C ILE A 157 0.88 -2.43 -23.24
N GLN A 158 1.42 -3.18 -24.20
CA GLN A 158 1.32 -4.64 -24.21
C GLN A 158 1.99 -5.26 -22.98
N VAL A 159 3.18 -4.80 -22.58
CA VAL A 159 3.89 -5.29 -21.39
C VAL A 159 3.06 -5.07 -20.15
N MET A 160 2.49 -3.86 -19.95
CA MET A 160 1.59 -3.57 -18.83
C MET A 160 0.36 -4.48 -18.86
N ALA A 161 -0.36 -4.56 -19.97
CA ALA A 161 -1.56 -5.38 -20.08
C ALA A 161 -1.28 -6.87 -19.84
N LYS A 162 -0.16 -7.40 -20.33
CA LYS A 162 0.28 -8.78 -20.06
C LYS A 162 0.60 -9.01 -18.58
N GLY A 163 1.26 -8.07 -17.91
CA GLY A 163 1.52 -8.11 -16.46
C GLY A 163 0.23 -8.13 -15.66
N ILE A 164 -0.70 -7.25 -15.99
CA ILE A 164 -2.03 -7.17 -15.37
C ILE A 164 -2.82 -8.46 -15.59
N ASN A 165 -2.82 -9.01 -16.80
CA ASN A 165 -3.51 -10.27 -17.10
C ASN A 165 -2.97 -11.45 -16.29
N ARG A 166 -1.64 -11.56 -16.14
CA ARG A 166 -1.04 -12.58 -15.28
C ARG A 166 -1.48 -12.45 -13.83
N LEU A 167 -1.46 -11.23 -13.29
CA LEU A 167 -1.94 -10.97 -11.93
C LEU A 167 -3.41 -11.32 -11.77
N ARG A 168 -4.25 -10.89 -12.72
CA ARG A 168 -5.69 -11.18 -12.74
C ARG A 168 -5.95 -12.69 -12.73
N ASN A 169 -5.23 -13.45 -13.53
CA ASN A 169 -5.36 -14.90 -13.56
C ASN A 169 -4.93 -15.55 -12.24
N ARG A 170 -3.83 -15.10 -11.63
CA ARG A 170 -3.43 -15.56 -10.30
C ARG A 170 -4.49 -15.28 -9.24
N VAL A 171 -5.11 -14.09 -9.27
CA VAL A 171 -6.21 -13.72 -8.36
C VAL A 171 -7.44 -14.61 -8.61
N ALA A 172 -7.83 -14.80 -9.87
CA ALA A 172 -9.00 -15.59 -10.26
C ALA A 172 -8.85 -17.08 -9.92
N HIS A 173 -7.64 -17.63 -10.03
CA HIS A 173 -7.32 -19.01 -9.69
C HIS A 173 -6.89 -19.20 -8.23
N HIS A 174 -7.03 -18.16 -7.41
CA HIS A 174 -6.66 -18.17 -5.98
C HIS A 174 -5.21 -18.58 -5.73
N GLU A 175 -4.30 -18.28 -6.65
CA GLU A 175 -2.87 -18.58 -6.50
C GLU A 175 -2.20 -17.73 -5.42
N PRO A 176 -1.08 -18.20 -4.82
CA PRO A 176 -0.33 -17.39 -3.87
C PRO A 176 0.22 -16.11 -4.49
N LEU A 177 -0.05 -14.96 -3.85
CA LEU A 177 0.45 -13.64 -4.25
C LEU A 177 1.62 -13.15 -3.38
N LEU A 178 2.14 -13.99 -2.48
CA LEU A 178 3.14 -13.62 -1.48
C LEU A 178 4.47 -13.14 -2.09
N ASP A 179 4.79 -13.57 -3.32
CA ASP A 179 5.99 -13.21 -4.07
C ASP A 179 5.73 -12.13 -5.15
N VAL A 180 4.49 -11.64 -5.23
CA VAL A 180 4.16 -10.57 -6.17
C VAL A 180 4.70 -9.24 -5.64
N ASN A 181 5.39 -8.50 -6.50
CA ASN A 181 5.71 -7.10 -6.22
C ASN A 181 4.43 -6.26 -6.32
N VAL A 182 3.73 -6.11 -5.18
CA VAL A 182 2.43 -5.44 -5.11
C VAL A 182 2.50 -3.97 -5.55
N PRO A 183 3.50 -3.17 -5.11
CA PRO A 183 3.67 -1.79 -5.59
C PRO A 183 3.81 -1.70 -7.11
N GLU A 184 4.61 -2.58 -7.71
CA GLU A 184 4.81 -2.64 -9.16
C GLU A 184 3.51 -2.99 -9.90
N ALA A 185 2.80 -4.02 -9.43
CA ALA A 185 1.52 -4.43 -9.99
C ALA A 185 0.46 -3.33 -9.90
N GLN A 186 0.40 -2.62 -8.76
CA GLN A 186 -0.48 -1.47 -8.58
C GLN A 186 -0.12 -0.33 -9.53
N SER A 187 1.18 -0.07 -9.72
CA SER A 187 1.66 0.94 -10.65
C SER A 187 1.29 0.63 -12.09
N GLN A 188 1.44 -0.63 -12.52
CA GLN A 188 1.06 -1.06 -13.88
C GLN A 188 -0.43 -0.86 -14.14
N ILE A 189 -1.31 -1.26 -13.19
CA ILE A 189 -2.75 -1.04 -13.30
C ILE A 189 -3.07 0.46 -13.41
N HIS A 190 -2.48 1.26 -12.52
CA HIS A 190 -2.70 2.70 -12.50
C HIS A 190 -2.23 3.38 -13.78
N ASN A 191 -1.04 3.02 -14.27
CA ASN A 191 -0.48 3.59 -15.50
C ASN A 191 -1.36 3.24 -16.71
N LEU A 192 -1.80 2.00 -16.86
CA LEU A 192 -2.69 1.62 -17.97
C LEU A 192 -4.02 2.38 -17.93
N LEU A 193 -4.60 2.55 -16.72
CA LEU A 193 -5.79 3.38 -16.52
C LEU A 193 -5.54 4.84 -16.88
N ALA A 194 -4.42 5.42 -16.46
CA ALA A 194 -4.08 6.81 -16.74
C ALA A 194 -3.90 7.09 -18.25
N LEU A 195 -3.32 6.13 -18.98
CA LEU A 195 -3.23 6.20 -20.45
C LEU A 195 -4.61 6.22 -21.11
N ARG A 196 -5.60 5.60 -20.48
CA ARG A 196 -6.98 5.60 -20.96
C ARG A 196 -7.76 6.82 -20.48
N CYS A 197 -7.73 7.12 -19.19
CA CYS A 197 -8.49 8.18 -18.54
C CYS A 197 -7.87 8.54 -17.19
N SER A 198 -7.36 9.76 -17.04
CA SER A 198 -6.76 10.29 -15.82
C SER A 198 -7.72 10.29 -14.62
N GLU A 199 -8.99 10.67 -14.87
CA GLU A 199 -10.01 10.73 -13.83
C GLU A 199 -10.34 9.34 -13.27
N THR A 200 -10.48 8.34 -14.15
CA THR A 200 -10.68 6.95 -13.73
C THR A 200 -9.48 6.43 -12.93
N ALA A 201 -8.26 6.76 -13.35
CA ALA A 201 -7.05 6.40 -12.63
C ALA A 201 -7.00 7.05 -11.24
N ALA A 202 -7.34 8.33 -11.13
CA ALA A 202 -7.41 9.06 -9.86
C ALA A 202 -8.47 8.46 -8.92
N TRP A 203 -9.64 8.12 -9.46
CA TRP A 203 -10.72 7.47 -8.71
C TRP A 203 -10.30 6.10 -8.16
N VAL A 204 -9.66 5.25 -8.97
CA VAL A 204 -9.14 3.95 -8.52
C VAL A 204 -8.07 4.13 -7.45
N ARG A 205 -7.15 5.10 -7.61
CA ARG A 205 -6.12 5.40 -6.61
C ARG A 205 -6.72 5.80 -5.26
N HIS A 206 -7.78 6.58 -5.29
CA HIS A 206 -8.47 7.04 -4.07
C HIS A 206 -9.14 5.89 -3.30
N HIS A 207 -9.76 4.95 -4.01
CA HIS A 207 -10.58 3.90 -3.41
C HIS A 207 -9.85 2.56 -3.20
N THR A 208 -8.61 2.42 -3.65
CA THR A 208 -7.84 1.18 -3.45
C THR A 208 -7.41 1.02 -1.99
N THR A 209 -7.55 -0.18 -1.46
CA THR A 209 -7.14 -0.55 -0.10
C THR A 209 -5.83 -1.34 -0.06
N LEU A 210 -5.13 -1.48 -1.19
CA LEU A 210 -3.90 -2.27 -1.30
C LEU A 210 -2.83 -1.87 -0.29
N SER A 211 -2.59 -0.56 -0.13
CA SER A 211 -1.60 -0.04 0.81
C SER A 211 -1.92 -0.39 2.27
N GLU A 212 -3.21 -0.44 2.63
CA GLU A 212 -3.66 -0.84 3.97
C GLU A 212 -3.43 -2.33 4.20
N VAL A 213 -3.78 -3.16 3.21
CA VAL A 213 -3.56 -4.61 3.28
C VAL A 213 -2.06 -4.93 3.34
N MET A 214 -1.22 -4.25 2.55
CA MET A 214 0.24 -4.45 2.61
C MET A 214 0.81 -4.18 4.00
N ARG A 215 0.35 -3.13 4.67
CA ARG A 215 0.77 -2.80 6.05
C ARG A 215 0.32 -3.83 7.09
N SER A 216 -0.71 -4.63 6.78
CA SER A 216 -1.22 -5.68 7.67
C SER A 216 -0.58 -7.06 7.43
N ARG A 217 0.56 -7.14 6.69
CA ARG A 217 1.25 -8.40 6.47
C ARG A 217 1.66 -9.03 7.81
N PRO A 218 1.25 -10.28 8.07
CA PRO A 218 1.58 -10.95 9.33
C PRO A 218 3.07 -11.25 9.42
N ARG A 219 3.56 -11.35 10.66
CA ARG A 219 4.91 -11.78 11.02
C ARG A 219 4.84 -12.98 11.93
N ARG A 220 5.94 -13.73 12.01
CA ARG A 220 6.07 -14.87 12.91
C ARG A 220 5.82 -14.44 14.36
N GLY A 221 5.14 -15.27 15.14
CA GLY A 221 4.80 -14.95 16.53
C GLY A 221 3.51 -14.12 16.69
N GLY A 222 2.60 -14.15 15.72
CA GLY A 222 1.28 -13.48 15.81
C GLY A 222 1.28 -11.97 15.62
N LYS A 223 2.45 -11.37 15.33
CA LYS A 223 2.58 -9.94 15.11
C LYS A 223 2.08 -9.55 13.73
N MET A 224 1.37 -8.43 13.62
CA MET A 224 0.86 -7.91 12.35
C MET A 224 1.52 -6.58 12.00
N GLY A 225 2.00 -6.47 10.76
CA GLY A 225 2.58 -5.23 10.24
C GLY A 225 4.03 -4.97 10.68
N SER A 226 4.53 -3.75 10.41
CA SER A 226 5.82 -3.29 10.89
C SER A 226 5.76 -2.96 12.37
N GLU A 227 6.80 -3.28 13.10
CA GLU A 227 6.98 -2.82 14.47
C GLU A 227 7.43 -1.36 14.49
N LEU A 228 7.20 -0.71 15.60
CA LEU A 228 7.68 0.65 15.84
C LEU A 228 9.21 0.70 15.69
N ALA A 229 9.93 -0.30 16.19
CA ALA A 229 11.37 -0.45 16.07
C ALA A 229 11.92 -0.30 14.63
N ASP A 230 11.17 -0.76 13.62
CA ASP A 230 11.61 -0.70 12.21
C ASP A 230 11.71 0.74 11.66
N ARG A 231 11.17 1.73 12.35
CA ARG A 231 11.05 3.13 11.91
C ARG A 231 11.52 4.15 12.93
N LEU A 232 11.98 3.70 14.09
CA LEU A 232 12.58 4.61 15.06
C LEU A 232 13.85 5.24 14.48
N ALA A 233 13.94 6.56 14.59
CA ALA A 233 15.18 7.28 14.40
C ALA A 233 15.99 7.12 15.69
N PRO A 234 17.17 6.49 15.66
CA PRO A 234 17.99 6.30 16.86
C PRO A 234 18.70 7.59 17.29
N GLU A 235 18.80 8.58 16.39
CA GLU A 235 19.42 9.86 16.67
C GLU A 235 18.43 10.76 17.41
N PHE A 236 18.54 10.82 18.73
CA PHE A 236 17.86 11.75 19.62
C PHE A 236 18.80 12.19 20.73
N ILE A 237 18.49 13.31 21.40
CA ILE A 237 19.26 13.79 22.55
C ILE A 237 18.58 13.29 23.81
N GLU A 238 19.30 12.54 24.64
CA GLU A 238 18.89 12.22 25.99
C GLU A 238 19.26 13.35 26.93
N VAL A 239 18.29 13.87 27.68
CA VAL A 239 18.46 14.99 28.60
C VAL A 239 17.76 14.73 29.93
N ARG A 240 18.14 15.50 30.94
CA ARG A 240 17.46 15.57 32.24
C ARG A 240 16.93 16.99 32.49
N GLY A 241 16.04 17.14 33.45
CA GLY A 241 15.43 18.43 33.74
C GLY A 241 16.42 19.52 34.09
N GLU A 242 17.51 19.18 34.77
CA GLU A 242 18.57 20.11 35.19
C GLU A 242 19.53 20.49 34.06
N ASN A 243 19.49 19.84 32.90
CA ASN A 243 20.40 20.17 31.80
C ASN A 243 20.15 21.57 31.25
N SER A 244 21.23 22.33 30.97
CA SER A 244 21.14 23.65 30.35
C SER A 244 20.59 23.59 28.95
N LEU A 245 19.70 24.53 28.61
CA LEU A 245 19.15 24.65 27.26
C LEU A 245 20.21 24.99 26.21
N LEU A 246 21.27 25.68 26.56
CA LEU A 246 22.41 25.92 25.66
C LEU A 246 23.01 24.60 25.16
N GLY A 247 23.19 23.63 26.05
CA GLY A 247 23.70 22.29 25.70
C GLY A 247 22.75 21.58 24.72
N VAL A 248 21.44 21.66 24.96
CA VAL A 248 20.42 21.09 24.07
C VAL A 248 20.41 21.77 22.70
N ILE A 249 20.43 23.10 22.67
CA ILE A 249 20.43 23.88 21.41
C ILE A 249 21.67 23.54 20.56
N ASN A 250 22.83 23.40 21.17
CA ASN A 250 24.04 23.04 20.45
C ASN A 250 24.05 21.60 19.95
N ALA A 251 23.33 20.70 20.60
CA ALA A 251 23.24 19.29 20.19
C ALA A 251 22.13 19.04 19.15
N LEU A 252 21.16 19.94 19.01
CA LEU A 252 20.12 19.85 17.99
C LEU A 252 20.67 20.19 16.61
N ASP A 253 20.48 19.30 15.66
CA ASP A 253 20.85 19.49 14.26
C ASP A 253 19.74 18.97 13.30
N ARG A 254 20.08 18.87 11.99
CA ARG A 254 19.11 18.36 10.99
C ARG A 254 18.78 16.87 11.15
N LYS A 255 19.66 16.09 11.79
CA LYS A 255 19.46 14.66 12.01
C LYS A 255 18.85 14.41 13.38
N THR A 256 19.31 15.14 14.36
CA THR A 256 18.94 15.03 15.77
C THR A 256 17.98 16.16 16.12
N SER A 257 16.70 16.00 15.78
CA SER A 257 15.69 17.06 15.89
C SER A 257 14.71 16.87 17.06
N ALA A 258 14.92 15.83 17.90
CA ALA A 258 14.14 15.56 19.11
C ALA A 258 15.05 15.36 20.32
N ALA A 259 14.57 15.78 21.47
CA ALA A 259 15.12 15.47 22.76
C ALA A 259 14.14 14.65 23.60
N VAL A 260 14.63 13.67 24.33
CA VAL A 260 13.89 12.84 25.28
C VAL A 260 14.41 13.13 26.68
N CYS A 261 13.55 13.68 27.54
CA CYS A 261 13.86 13.89 28.95
C CYS A 261 13.61 12.58 29.70
N VAL A 262 14.61 12.12 30.43
CA VAL A 262 14.57 10.89 31.22
C VAL A 262 14.71 11.19 32.71
N ASP A 263 14.17 10.30 33.54
CA ASP A 263 14.37 10.31 34.99
C ASP A 263 15.73 9.70 35.40
N GLU A 264 15.95 9.55 36.72
CA GLU A 264 17.16 8.95 37.27
C GLU A 264 17.37 7.49 36.87
N THR A 265 16.29 6.79 36.50
CA THR A 265 16.31 5.38 36.05
C THR A 265 16.46 5.22 34.54
N GLY A 266 16.50 6.33 33.78
CA GLY A 266 16.59 6.34 32.33
C GLY A 266 15.25 6.16 31.61
N ILE A 267 14.13 6.28 32.35
CA ILE A 267 12.78 6.17 31.77
C ILE A 267 12.33 7.51 31.22
N PRO A 268 11.76 7.58 30.00
CA PRO A 268 11.30 8.84 29.43
C PRO A 268 10.13 9.44 30.22
N VAL A 269 10.26 10.70 30.61
CA VAL A 269 9.25 11.50 31.33
C VAL A 269 8.71 12.65 30.50
N ALA A 270 9.42 13.07 29.46
CA ALA A 270 8.96 14.03 28.46
C ALA A 270 9.73 13.86 27.14
N ALA A 271 9.17 14.38 26.05
CA ALA A 271 9.91 14.54 24.80
C ALA A 271 9.48 15.82 24.10
N PHE A 272 10.42 16.49 23.45
CA PHE A 272 10.18 17.74 22.76
C PHE A 272 11.07 17.86 21.50
N THR A 273 10.72 18.78 20.63
CA THR A 273 11.36 18.99 19.33
C THR A 273 12.13 20.31 19.29
N ALA A 274 12.94 20.50 18.27
CA ALA A 274 13.59 21.79 18.00
C ALA A 274 12.56 22.94 17.85
N LEU A 275 11.34 22.66 17.38
CA LEU A 275 10.28 23.65 17.30
C LEU A 275 9.79 24.10 18.69
N ASP A 276 9.72 23.19 19.63
CA ASP A 276 9.33 23.49 21.01
C ASP A 276 10.37 24.37 21.68
N VAL A 277 11.67 24.08 21.47
CA VAL A 277 12.78 24.94 21.92
C VAL A 277 12.67 26.34 21.31
N THR A 278 12.42 26.44 20.01
CA THR A 278 12.26 27.74 19.32
C THR A 278 11.07 28.53 19.90
N ARG A 279 9.96 27.88 20.20
CA ARG A 279 8.78 28.52 20.83
C ARG A 279 9.12 29.03 22.22
N PHE A 280 9.78 28.22 23.02
CA PHE A 280 10.19 28.64 24.38
C PHE A 280 11.11 29.86 24.31
N ILE A 281 12.12 29.85 23.42
CA ILE A 281 13.01 31.01 23.23
C ILE A 281 12.20 32.27 22.90
N ALA A 282 11.24 32.16 21.97
CA ALA A 282 10.40 33.31 21.59
C ALA A 282 9.54 33.85 22.74
N ILE A 283 8.97 32.93 23.52
CA ILE A 283 8.13 33.30 24.69
C ILE A 283 8.99 33.95 25.79
N ASP A 284 10.11 33.33 26.16
CA ASP A 284 11.00 33.82 27.23
C ASP A 284 11.65 35.15 26.86
N ALA A 285 12.15 35.29 25.62
CA ALA A 285 12.68 36.56 25.12
C ALA A 285 11.59 37.68 25.13
N GLY A 286 10.35 37.34 24.76
CA GLY A 286 9.25 38.30 24.80
C GLY A 286 8.95 38.81 26.22
N ARG A 287 9.14 38.00 27.26
CA ARG A 287 9.01 38.39 28.68
C ARG A 287 10.20 39.21 29.19
N ASN A 288 11.37 39.02 28.57
CA ASN A 288 12.63 39.59 29.03
C ASN A 288 13.19 40.67 28.08
N GLY A 289 12.32 41.47 27.47
CA GLY A 289 12.72 42.61 26.64
C GLY A 289 13.51 42.26 25.36
N GLY A 290 13.30 41.08 24.84
CA GLY A 290 13.97 40.57 23.62
C GLY A 290 15.25 39.78 23.89
N LEU A 291 15.65 39.57 25.14
CA LEU A 291 16.85 38.81 25.53
C LEU A 291 16.47 37.40 25.99
N PHE A 292 17.30 36.43 25.61
CA PHE A 292 17.19 35.03 26.03
C PHE A 292 18.50 34.55 26.64
N ASP A 293 18.48 34.10 27.89
CA ASP A 293 19.63 33.53 28.59
C ASP A 293 19.64 32.00 28.46
N ALA A 294 20.32 31.51 27.45
CA ALA A 294 20.39 30.09 27.18
C ALA A 294 21.18 29.27 28.22
N GLU A 295 22.12 29.91 28.95
CA GLU A 295 22.90 29.24 30.01
C GLU A 295 22.10 29.15 31.30
N GLY A 296 21.36 30.21 31.65
CA GLY A 296 20.55 30.28 32.85
C GLY A 296 19.22 29.53 32.77
N ARG A 297 18.79 29.06 31.58
CA ARG A 297 17.57 28.28 31.39
C ARG A 297 17.85 26.78 31.29
N THR A 298 16.98 25.98 31.90
CA THR A 298 17.06 24.52 31.95
C THR A 298 15.97 23.86 31.10
N VAL A 299 16.10 22.57 30.91
CA VAL A 299 15.04 21.74 30.29
C VAL A 299 13.77 21.76 31.11
N ALA A 300 13.87 21.79 32.45
CA ALA A 300 12.71 21.92 33.35
C ALA A 300 11.93 23.22 33.13
N ASP A 301 12.61 24.35 32.89
CA ASP A 301 11.96 25.62 32.56
C ASP A 301 11.19 25.53 31.23
N LEU A 302 11.78 24.92 30.24
CA LEU A 302 11.12 24.67 28.94
C LEU A 302 9.86 23.81 29.13
N LEU A 303 9.96 22.68 29.83
CA LEU A 303 8.82 21.78 30.06
C LEU A 303 7.70 22.40 30.90
N ALA A 304 8.01 23.32 31.78
CA ALA A 304 7.03 24.04 32.59
C ALA A 304 6.25 25.10 31.80
N ASP A 305 6.88 25.69 30.77
CA ASP A 305 6.34 26.87 30.06
C ASP A 305 5.61 26.51 28.74
N ILE A 306 5.90 25.35 28.18
CA ILE A 306 5.23 24.83 26.97
C ILE A 306 4.56 23.51 27.29
N ASP A 307 3.41 23.26 26.68
CA ASP A 307 2.70 21.95 26.76
C ASP A 307 3.46 20.77 26.14
N ALA A 308 4.79 20.84 26.06
CA ALA A 308 5.65 19.79 25.51
C ALA A 308 5.46 18.47 26.25
N GLY A 309 5.23 18.53 27.58
CA GLY A 309 4.93 17.36 28.39
C GLY A 309 3.64 16.62 28.06
N GLN A 310 2.75 17.20 27.24
CA GLN A 310 1.46 16.60 26.85
C GLN A 310 1.41 16.17 25.37
N ARG A 311 2.45 16.46 24.58
CA ARG A 311 2.45 16.25 23.13
C ARG A 311 3.36 15.10 22.68
N TRP A 312 3.69 14.22 23.57
CA TRP A 312 4.48 13.04 23.30
C TRP A 312 3.80 11.77 23.85
N LEU A 313 4.27 10.61 23.41
CA LEU A 313 3.77 9.32 23.86
C LEU A 313 4.90 8.30 23.86
N ALA A 314 5.10 7.57 24.97
CA ALA A 314 5.97 6.40 25.00
C ALA A 314 5.20 5.16 24.53
N MET A 315 5.83 4.38 23.65
CA MET A 315 5.30 3.11 23.18
C MET A 315 6.41 2.06 23.15
N PRO A 316 6.13 0.79 23.53
CA PRO A 316 7.12 -0.28 23.37
C PRO A 316 7.59 -0.41 21.92
N ALA A 317 8.87 -0.60 21.69
CA ALA A 317 9.44 -0.70 20.34
C ALA A 317 8.85 -1.87 19.52
N ASN A 318 8.32 -2.89 20.19
CA ASN A 318 7.60 -4.00 19.57
C ASN A 318 6.11 -3.74 19.32
N ALA A 319 5.61 -2.54 19.62
CA ALA A 319 4.24 -2.14 19.27
C ALA A 319 4.06 -2.03 17.76
N ALA A 320 2.81 -2.12 17.29
CA ALA A 320 2.51 -1.95 15.87
C ALA A 320 2.81 -0.51 15.42
N LEU A 321 3.60 -0.35 14.35
CA LEU A 321 3.91 0.95 13.75
C LEU A 321 2.65 1.76 13.38
N THR A 322 1.59 1.06 12.96
CA THR A 322 0.30 1.68 12.62
C THR A 322 -0.33 2.39 13.81
N SER A 323 -0.16 1.87 15.03
CA SER A 323 -0.65 2.53 16.25
C SER A 323 0.07 3.86 16.47
N ALA A 324 1.41 3.87 16.39
CA ALA A 324 2.19 5.09 16.50
C ALA A 324 1.84 6.12 15.41
N ILE A 325 1.66 5.69 14.18
CA ILE A 325 1.24 6.58 13.07
C ILE A 325 -0.15 7.18 13.32
N ASN A 326 -1.08 6.42 13.89
CA ASN A 326 -2.43 6.92 14.19
C ASN A 326 -2.38 7.99 15.31
N GLU A 327 -1.55 7.79 16.34
CA GLU A 327 -1.33 8.81 17.38
C GLU A 327 -0.73 10.10 16.79
N LEU A 328 0.30 9.97 15.94
CA LEU A 328 0.90 11.11 15.24
C LEU A 328 -0.05 11.81 14.26
N LYS A 329 -1.01 11.11 13.65
CA LYS A 329 -2.06 11.72 12.82
C LYS A 329 -3.11 12.46 13.65
N GLY A 330 -3.39 12.03 14.86
CA GLY A 330 -4.18 12.76 15.83
C GLY A 330 -3.45 14.06 16.20
N LYS A 331 -4.15 15.20 16.33
CA LYS A 331 -3.52 16.51 16.54
C LYS A 331 -2.85 16.69 17.92
N ARG A 332 -2.79 15.65 18.75
CA ARG A 332 -2.35 15.71 20.15
C ARG A 332 -0.90 15.29 20.38
N VAL A 333 -0.33 14.43 19.51
CA VAL A 333 1.02 13.87 19.68
C VAL A 333 1.93 14.35 18.55
N ASP A 334 3.09 14.91 18.88
CA ASP A 334 4.11 15.35 17.93
C ASP A 334 5.32 14.40 17.89
N VAL A 335 5.59 13.73 19.01
CA VAL A 335 6.70 12.79 19.16
C VAL A 335 6.22 11.48 19.77
N VAL A 336 6.54 10.35 19.15
CA VAL A 336 6.44 9.03 19.75
C VAL A 336 7.85 8.56 20.11
N VAL A 337 8.07 8.23 21.37
CA VAL A 337 9.31 7.64 21.89
C VAL A 337 9.13 6.13 21.92
N GLY A 338 9.94 5.40 21.14
CA GLY A 338 9.98 3.95 21.20
C GLY A 338 10.86 3.51 22.37
N THR A 339 10.34 2.68 23.25
CA THR A 339 11.05 2.20 24.44
C THR A 339 11.34 0.70 24.35
N ASP A 340 12.41 0.27 24.99
CA ASP A 340 12.69 -1.13 25.20
C ASP A 340 11.53 -1.78 25.98
N PRO A 341 10.95 -2.90 25.49
CA PRO A 341 9.76 -3.49 26.12
C PRO A 341 10.02 -4.12 27.49
N VAL A 342 11.29 -4.29 27.90
CA VAL A 342 11.67 -4.90 29.18
C VAL A 342 12.17 -3.83 30.15
N THR A 343 13.08 -2.95 29.71
CA THR A 343 13.73 -1.95 30.57
C THR A 343 12.98 -0.61 30.59
N GLY A 344 12.19 -0.32 29.57
CA GLY A 344 11.49 0.96 29.44
C GLY A 344 12.36 2.12 28.92
N VAL A 345 13.66 1.92 28.71
CA VAL A 345 14.57 2.98 28.24
C VAL A 345 14.27 3.36 26.78
N PRO A 346 14.53 4.61 26.35
CA PRO A 346 14.25 5.06 25.00
C PRO A 346 15.24 4.43 24.00
N LEU A 347 14.72 3.93 22.87
CA LEU A 347 15.49 3.33 21.77
C LEU A 347 15.53 4.23 20.54
N GLY A 348 14.63 5.21 20.44
CA GLY A 348 14.54 6.10 19.30
C GLY A 348 13.22 6.85 19.28
N THR A 349 13.05 7.73 18.29
CA THR A 349 11.87 8.58 18.17
C THR A 349 11.25 8.51 16.78
N ILE A 350 9.93 8.77 16.70
CA ILE A 350 9.25 9.12 15.45
C ILE A 350 8.56 10.46 15.67
N GLN A 351 8.80 11.42 14.79
CA GLN A 351 8.19 12.72 14.84
C GLN A 351 7.09 12.87 13.80
N ARG A 352 6.12 13.74 14.10
CA ARG A 352 5.10 14.14 13.14
C ARG A 352 5.77 14.87 11.98
N ALA A 353 5.52 14.40 10.75
CA ALA A 353 5.95 15.13 9.56
C ALA A 353 5.12 16.42 9.39
N HIS A 354 5.77 17.57 9.41
CA HIS A 354 5.11 18.86 9.20
C HIS A 354 4.78 19.18 7.73
N ARG A 355 5.15 18.31 6.78
CA ARG A 355 4.84 18.48 5.36
C ARG A 355 3.55 17.75 5.00
N ARG A 356 2.54 18.53 4.63
CA ARG A 356 1.45 18.03 3.79
C ARG A 356 2.00 17.93 2.36
N TYR A 357 2.10 16.74 1.84
CA TYR A 357 2.26 16.50 0.41
C TYR A 357 0.90 16.38 -0.24
#